data_535c2bb47566c2a90b176ce122149fe6
#
_entry.id   535c2bb47566c2a90b176ce122149fe6
#
_cell.length_a   1.000
_cell.length_b   1.000
_cell.length_c   1.000
_cell.angle_alpha   90.00
_cell.angle_beta   90.00
_cell.angle_gamma   90.00
#
_symmetry.space_group_name_H-M   'P 1'
#
loop_
_entity.id
_entity.type
_entity.pdbx_description
1 polymer ?
#
loop_
_entity_poly.entity_id
_entity_poly.type
_entity_poly.pdbx_seq_one_letter_code
_entity_poly.pdbx_strand_id
1 'polypeptide(L)'
;MDTDKRPIYPIQVWDITETEFDIKNNYRNETTFALSNGYIGTRGTFEEAYDFDIDTGLEGNFVNGFYESEKIRYGEANFGSPLLSQSLLNLPNLKETHVILADEKFDMMDGTVEEYERVLHMKEGILERKLIWTSPKGKKTRIQILRLVSFARKNIMLISY
;
A
#
# COMPACT_ATOMS: atom_id res chain seq x y z
N MET A 1 9.35 31.42 12.13
CA MET A 1 8.69 30.33 11.39
C MET A 1 8.20 29.33 12.42
N ASP A 2 6.96 29.48 12.82
CA ASP A 2 6.31 28.54 13.73
C ASP A 2 5.84 27.35 12.87
N THR A 3 6.65 26.30 12.82
CA THR A 3 6.23 25.05 12.21
C THR A 3 5.32 24.38 13.22
N ASP A 4 4.03 24.51 13.04
CA ASP A 4 3.00 23.78 13.76
C ASP A 4 3.29 22.27 13.59
N LYS A 5 4.04 21.71 14.54
CA LYS A 5 4.50 20.30 14.55
C LYS A 5 3.39 19.38 15.05
N ARG A 6 2.17 19.52 14.53
CA ARG A 6 1.11 18.54 14.83
C ARG A 6 1.48 17.19 14.23
N PRO A 7 1.26 16.10 14.95
CA PRO A 7 1.47 14.76 14.41
C PRO A 7 0.53 14.55 13.22
N ILE A 8 1.03 13.90 12.16
CA ILE A 8 0.28 13.60 10.94
C ILE A 8 -0.86 12.62 11.24
N TYR A 9 -0.62 11.69 12.14
CA TYR A 9 -1.58 10.71 12.60
C TYR A 9 -1.82 10.86 14.11
N PRO A 10 -2.99 10.47 14.62
CA PRO A 10 -3.22 10.39 16.07
C PRO A 10 -2.13 9.57 16.76
N ILE A 11 -1.63 10.06 17.90
CA ILE A 11 -0.59 9.35 18.66
C ILE A 11 -1.24 8.16 19.37
N GLN A 12 -0.86 6.95 18.96
CA GLN A 12 -1.27 5.68 19.55
C GLN A 12 -0.05 4.79 19.76
N VAL A 13 -0.11 3.87 20.72
CA VAL A 13 1.09 3.08 21.11
C VAL A 13 1.45 2.04 20.05
N TRP A 14 0.44 1.36 19.49
CA TRP A 14 0.63 0.24 18.56
C TRP A 14 -0.13 0.38 17.24
N ASP A 15 -0.81 1.49 17.04
CA ASP A 15 -1.61 1.74 15.85
C ASP A 15 -1.15 3.02 15.14
N ILE A 16 -1.19 2.98 13.82
CA ILE A 16 -1.13 4.18 12.98
C ILE A 16 -2.48 4.27 12.30
N THR A 17 -3.23 5.35 12.58
CA THR A 17 -4.61 5.49 12.11
C THR A 17 -4.73 6.69 11.17
N GLU A 18 -5.26 6.44 9.97
CA GLU A 18 -5.72 7.44 9.03
C GLU A 18 -7.26 7.50 9.11
N THR A 19 -7.81 8.65 9.48
CA THR A 19 -9.25 8.85 9.70
C THR A 19 -9.94 9.59 8.56
N GLU A 20 -9.18 10.08 7.60
CA GLU A 20 -9.69 10.83 6.46
C GLU A 20 -8.88 10.47 5.21
N PHE A 21 -9.58 10.14 4.15
CA PHE A 21 -8.96 9.88 2.86
C PHE A 21 -8.74 11.19 2.10
N ASP A 22 -7.48 11.50 1.80
CA ASP A 22 -7.08 12.58 0.91
C ASP A 22 -6.04 12.04 -0.09
N ILE A 23 -6.40 12.03 -1.35
CA ILE A 23 -5.55 11.53 -2.44
C ILE A 23 -4.18 12.23 -2.48
N LYS A 24 -4.08 13.49 -2.08
CA LYS A 24 -2.83 14.24 -2.02
C LYS A 24 -1.83 13.69 -1.03
N ASN A 25 -2.30 12.96 -0.03
CA ASN A 25 -1.50 12.32 1.00
C ASN A 25 -1.16 10.87 0.68
N ASN A 26 -1.71 10.33 -0.42
CA ASN A 26 -1.66 8.91 -0.73
C ASN A 26 -0.24 8.37 -0.85
N TYR A 27 0.67 9.07 -1.52
CA TYR A 27 2.08 8.68 -1.65
C TYR A 27 2.77 8.42 -0.31
N ARG A 28 2.57 9.32 0.65
CA ARG A 28 3.07 9.17 2.02
C ARG A 28 2.41 7.99 2.70
N ASN A 29 1.10 7.90 2.59
CA ASN A 29 0.30 6.88 3.25
C ASN A 29 0.61 5.48 2.73
N GLU A 30 0.83 5.30 1.43
CA GLU A 30 1.28 4.03 0.86
C GLU A 30 2.60 3.53 1.46
N THR A 31 3.50 4.43 1.81
CA THR A 31 4.76 4.08 2.49
C THR A 31 4.52 3.76 3.96
N THR A 32 3.71 4.58 4.65
CA THR A 32 3.43 4.40 6.07
C THR A 32 2.68 3.09 6.36
N PHE A 33 1.73 2.74 5.50
CA PHE A 33 0.89 1.54 5.64
C PHE A 33 1.43 0.32 4.89
N ALA A 34 2.73 0.30 4.58
CA ALA A 34 3.39 -0.85 3.97
C ALA A 34 3.46 -2.03 4.94
N LEU A 35 3.37 -3.25 4.40
CA LEU A 35 3.53 -4.50 5.15
C LEU A 35 4.68 -5.33 4.58
N SER A 36 5.44 -5.96 5.48
CA SER A 36 6.52 -6.88 5.09
C SER A 36 6.82 -7.88 6.20
N ASN A 37 7.27 -9.06 5.81
CA ASN A 37 7.80 -10.09 6.73
C ASN A 37 9.28 -10.42 6.45
N GLY A 38 9.98 -9.59 5.67
CA GLY A 38 11.36 -9.84 5.25
C GLY A 38 11.48 -10.74 4.01
N TYR A 39 10.42 -11.40 3.57
CA TYR A 39 10.37 -12.17 2.33
C TYR A 39 9.42 -11.55 1.30
N ILE A 40 8.17 -11.28 1.68
CA ILE A 40 7.22 -10.50 0.88
C ILE A 40 7.16 -9.09 1.45
N GLY A 41 7.21 -8.08 0.60
CA GLY A 41 6.95 -6.69 0.93
C GLY A 41 5.93 -6.10 -0.03
N THR A 42 4.98 -5.33 0.51
CA THR A 42 3.96 -4.65 -0.29
C THR A 42 3.71 -3.24 0.25
N ARG A 43 3.60 -2.27 -0.66
CA ARG A 43 3.20 -0.92 -0.28
C ARG A 43 1.74 -0.89 0.17
N GLY A 44 1.39 0.15 0.90
CA GLY A 44 0.03 0.37 1.40
C GLY A 44 -0.96 0.89 0.34
N THR A 45 -0.75 0.58 -0.95
CA THR A 45 -1.71 0.85 -2.02
C THR A 45 -3.01 0.11 -1.80
N PHE A 46 -4.12 0.63 -2.33
CA PHE A 46 -5.42 0.00 -2.17
C PHE A 46 -5.56 -1.26 -3.03
N GLU A 47 -6.39 -2.18 -2.60
CA GLU A 47 -6.61 -3.47 -3.24
C GLU A 47 -7.39 -3.33 -4.55
N GLU A 48 -8.29 -2.37 -4.66
CA GLU A 48 -9.08 -2.09 -5.86
C GLU A 48 -8.27 -1.49 -7.01
N ALA A 49 -6.97 -1.23 -6.76
CA ALA A 49 -6.07 -0.50 -7.63
C ALA A 49 -6.53 0.96 -7.87
N TYR A 50 -5.71 1.68 -8.62
CA TYR A 50 -6.05 3.06 -9.03
C TYR A 50 -6.14 3.11 -10.53
N ASP A 51 -7.24 3.62 -11.03
CA ASP A 51 -7.41 3.93 -12.46
C ASP A 51 -7.10 5.42 -12.65
N PHE A 52 -5.85 5.82 -12.40
CA PHE A 52 -5.46 7.23 -12.40
C PHE A 52 -4.53 7.60 -13.54
N ASP A 53 -4.89 8.66 -14.24
CA ASP A 53 -3.99 9.49 -15.05
C ASP A 53 -3.07 10.39 -14.20
N ILE A 54 -2.99 10.19 -12.89
CA ILE A 54 -2.29 11.10 -11.97
C ILE A 54 -1.26 10.31 -11.16
N ASP A 55 -0.05 10.86 -11.02
CA ASP A 55 1.04 10.39 -10.16
C ASP A 55 0.68 10.46 -8.64
N THR A 56 -0.42 9.81 -8.24
CA THR A 56 -0.90 9.85 -6.87
C THR A 56 -0.60 8.60 -6.08
N GLY A 57 -0.04 7.58 -6.72
CA GLY A 57 0.31 6.32 -6.09
C GLY A 57 1.49 5.62 -6.77
N LEU A 58 2.19 4.80 -6.03
CA LEU A 58 3.27 3.95 -6.52
C LEU A 58 3.04 2.53 -6.05
N GLU A 59 2.61 1.67 -6.96
CA GLU A 59 2.48 0.25 -6.67
C GLU A 59 3.85 -0.38 -6.39
N GLY A 60 3.92 -1.22 -5.37
CA GLY A 60 5.15 -1.92 -5.02
C GLY A 60 4.87 -3.25 -4.34
N ASN A 61 5.28 -4.33 -5.01
CA ASN A 61 5.23 -5.70 -4.51
C ASN A 61 6.59 -6.35 -4.75
N PHE A 62 7.20 -6.85 -3.71
CA PHE A 62 8.56 -7.35 -3.74
C PHE A 62 8.64 -8.71 -3.08
N VAL A 63 9.47 -9.57 -3.65
CA VAL A 63 9.83 -10.87 -3.05
C VAL A 63 11.35 -10.92 -2.94
N ASN A 64 11.84 -11.17 -1.73
CA ASN A 64 13.27 -11.29 -1.48
C ASN A 64 13.87 -12.46 -2.26
N GLY A 65 15.01 -12.21 -2.89
CA GLY A 65 15.67 -13.19 -3.77
C GLY A 65 15.27 -13.05 -5.25
N PHE A 66 14.38 -12.12 -5.59
CA PHE A 66 13.96 -11.87 -6.96
C PHE A 66 14.60 -10.58 -7.49
N TYR A 67 15.81 -10.74 -8.06
CA TYR A 67 16.65 -9.62 -8.48
C TYR A 67 16.97 -9.71 -9.98
N GLU A 68 17.14 -8.55 -10.59
CA GLU A 68 17.84 -8.37 -11.87
C GLU A 68 19.27 -7.93 -11.59
N SER A 69 20.22 -8.43 -12.38
CA SER A 69 21.64 -8.08 -12.25
C SER A 69 22.15 -7.48 -13.53
N GLU A 70 22.79 -6.32 -13.42
CA GLU A 70 23.38 -5.60 -14.54
C GLU A 70 24.88 -5.34 -14.31
N LYS A 71 25.66 -5.31 -15.41
CA LYS A 71 27.06 -4.89 -15.35
C LYS A 71 27.14 -3.38 -15.15
N ILE A 72 27.87 -2.97 -14.13
CA ILE A 72 28.15 -1.55 -13.92
C ILE A 72 29.24 -1.14 -14.93
N ARG A 73 28.96 -0.06 -15.67
CA ARG A 73 29.94 0.57 -16.56
C ARG A 73 30.46 1.83 -15.89
N TYR A 74 31.74 1.80 -15.50
CA TYR A 74 32.43 2.98 -14.98
C TYR A 74 33.15 3.71 -16.10
N GLY A 75 33.17 5.04 -16.08
CA GLY A 75 34.03 5.83 -16.96
C GLY A 75 35.52 5.60 -16.68
N GLU A 76 35.85 5.44 -15.39
CA GLU A 76 37.18 5.03 -14.91
C GLU A 76 37.00 3.86 -13.93
N ALA A 77 37.70 2.76 -14.20
CA ALA A 77 37.65 1.59 -13.35
C ALA A 77 38.63 1.73 -12.17
N ASN A 78 38.13 1.73 -10.94
CA ASN A 78 38.91 1.68 -9.73
C ASN A 78 38.99 0.24 -9.19
N PHE A 79 40.17 -0.09 -8.62
CA PHE A 79 40.34 -1.37 -7.95
C PHE A 79 39.33 -1.53 -6.80
N GLY A 80 38.60 -2.65 -6.75
CA GLY A 80 37.63 -2.94 -5.71
C GLY A 80 36.21 -2.38 -5.96
N SER A 81 35.97 -1.69 -7.08
CA SER A 81 34.61 -1.27 -7.46
C SER A 81 33.74 -2.50 -7.84
N PRO A 82 32.47 -2.54 -7.42
CA PRO A 82 31.57 -3.65 -7.73
C PRO A 82 31.35 -3.74 -9.24
N LEU A 83 31.41 -4.93 -9.80
CA LEU A 83 31.23 -5.18 -11.24
C LEU A 83 29.77 -5.35 -11.65
N LEU A 84 28.91 -5.68 -10.67
CA LEU A 84 27.49 -5.94 -10.87
C LEU A 84 26.67 -5.09 -9.90
N SER A 85 25.57 -4.55 -10.38
CA SER A 85 24.48 -4.05 -9.57
C SER A 85 23.39 -5.12 -9.47
N GLN A 86 22.66 -5.12 -8.38
CA GLN A 86 21.45 -5.94 -8.21
C GLN A 86 20.30 -5.03 -7.84
N SER A 87 19.20 -5.12 -8.59
CA SER A 87 17.96 -4.39 -8.33
C SER A 87 16.86 -5.36 -7.97
N LEU A 88 16.19 -5.09 -6.85
CA LEU A 88 15.01 -5.85 -6.46
C LEU A 88 13.87 -5.51 -7.43
N LEU A 89 13.31 -6.50 -8.10
CA LEU A 89 12.26 -6.30 -9.08
C LEU A 89 10.92 -6.03 -8.42
N ASN A 90 10.23 -5.00 -8.91
CA ASN A 90 8.84 -4.79 -8.59
C ASN A 90 7.98 -5.80 -9.36
N LEU A 91 7.21 -6.58 -8.64
CA LEU A 91 6.32 -7.60 -9.20
C LEU A 91 4.97 -6.98 -9.62
N PRO A 92 4.20 -7.66 -10.48
CA PRO A 92 2.83 -7.28 -10.76
C PRO A 92 2.01 -7.11 -9.48
N ASN A 93 0.92 -6.32 -9.55
CA ASN A 93 0.07 -6.08 -8.41
C ASN A 93 -0.63 -7.36 -7.94
N LEU A 94 -0.10 -7.94 -6.87
CA LEU A 94 -0.63 -9.18 -6.27
C LEU A 94 -1.86 -8.95 -5.38
N LYS A 95 -2.21 -7.69 -5.12
CA LYS A 95 -3.32 -7.28 -4.25
C LYS A 95 -4.59 -6.97 -5.03
N GLU A 96 -4.47 -6.74 -6.33
CA GLU A 96 -5.56 -6.22 -7.14
C GLU A 96 -6.79 -7.11 -7.08
N THR A 97 -7.88 -6.53 -6.60
CA THR A 97 -9.17 -7.20 -6.42
C THR A 97 -10.27 -6.24 -6.83
N HIS A 98 -10.95 -6.56 -7.94
CA HIS A 98 -12.09 -5.78 -8.39
C HIS A 98 -13.37 -6.29 -7.74
N VAL A 99 -13.99 -5.46 -6.92
CA VAL A 99 -15.28 -5.76 -6.28
C VAL A 99 -16.39 -5.09 -7.07
N ILE A 100 -17.31 -5.89 -7.60
CA ILE A 100 -18.48 -5.41 -8.33
C ILE A 100 -19.70 -5.61 -7.46
N LEU A 101 -20.37 -4.52 -7.12
CA LEU A 101 -21.55 -4.48 -6.26
C LEU A 101 -22.77 -4.03 -7.07
N ALA A 102 -23.60 -4.99 -7.45
CA ALA A 102 -24.80 -4.77 -8.26
C ALA A 102 -24.53 -3.90 -9.51
N ASP A 103 -23.61 -4.38 -10.34
CA ASP A 103 -23.18 -3.79 -11.62
C ASP A 103 -22.39 -2.46 -11.52
N GLU A 104 -21.89 -2.12 -10.33
CA GLU A 104 -21.00 -0.98 -10.13
C GLU A 104 -19.68 -1.46 -9.50
N LYS A 105 -18.56 -1.08 -10.12
CA LYS A 105 -17.23 -1.35 -9.57
C LYS A 105 -16.99 -0.44 -8.37
N PHE A 106 -16.56 -1.04 -7.26
CA PHE A 106 -16.11 -0.27 -6.12
C PHE A 106 -14.81 0.47 -6.48
N ASP A 107 -14.83 1.78 -6.28
CA ASP A 107 -13.68 2.65 -6.44
C ASP A 107 -13.77 3.78 -5.42
N MET A 108 -12.69 4.04 -4.69
CA MET A 108 -12.62 5.11 -3.70
C MET A 108 -12.77 6.51 -4.32
N MET A 109 -12.48 6.65 -5.61
CA MET A 109 -12.53 7.92 -6.34
C MET A 109 -13.86 8.14 -7.06
N ASP A 110 -14.71 7.10 -7.12
CA ASP A 110 -16.02 7.17 -7.73
C ASP A 110 -17.12 6.99 -6.68
N GLY A 111 -18.12 7.86 -6.68
CA GLY A 111 -19.14 7.89 -5.63
C GLY A 111 -18.75 8.73 -4.41
N THR A 112 -19.21 8.31 -3.24
CA THR A 112 -18.96 9.02 -1.96
C THR A 112 -18.45 8.06 -0.91
N VAL A 113 -17.35 8.44 -0.25
CA VAL A 113 -16.76 7.69 0.87
C VAL A 113 -17.11 8.38 2.17
N GLU A 114 -17.68 7.61 3.10
CA GLU A 114 -18.05 8.03 4.46
C GLU A 114 -17.41 7.08 5.48
N GLU A 115 -17.31 7.51 6.72
CA GLU A 115 -16.79 6.70 7.85
C GLU A 115 -15.44 6.02 7.52
N TYR A 116 -14.56 6.69 6.78
CA TYR A 116 -13.28 6.13 6.40
C TYR A 116 -12.33 6.01 7.58
N GLU A 117 -11.76 4.84 7.74
CA GLU A 117 -10.67 4.57 8.67
C GLU A 117 -9.72 3.53 8.07
N ARG A 118 -8.42 3.79 8.14
CA ARG A 118 -7.37 2.83 7.82
C ARG A 118 -6.39 2.76 8.98
N VAL A 119 -6.16 1.56 9.50
CA VAL A 119 -5.34 1.32 10.68
C VAL A 119 -4.27 0.28 10.38
N LEU A 120 -3.02 0.63 10.66
CA LEU A 120 -1.93 -0.33 10.75
C LEU A 120 -1.78 -0.76 12.21
N HIS A 121 -2.23 -1.97 12.52
CA HIS A 121 -2.06 -2.62 13.82
C HIS A 121 -0.66 -3.22 13.90
N MET A 122 0.32 -2.43 14.38
CA MET A 122 1.74 -2.81 14.37
C MET A 122 2.03 -4.03 15.27
N LYS A 123 1.27 -4.22 16.32
CA LYS A 123 1.45 -5.35 17.24
C LYS A 123 1.05 -6.67 16.59
N GLU A 124 -0.03 -6.67 15.80
CA GLU A 124 -0.58 -7.84 15.10
C GLU A 124 0.00 -7.99 13.69
N GLY A 125 0.57 -6.94 13.12
CA GLY A 125 1.07 -6.90 11.74
C GLY A 125 -0.06 -6.94 10.71
N ILE A 126 -1.20 -6.30 11.01
CA ILE A 126 -2.39 -6.27 10.18
C ILE A 126 -2.67 -4.85 9.72
N LEU A 127 -2.97 -4.70 8.44
CA LEU A 127 -3.55 -3.48 7.89
C LEU A 127 -5.06 -3.68 7.73
N GLU A 128 -5.84 -2.83 8.39
CA GLU A 128 -7.30 -2.82 8.29
C GLU A 128 -7.76 -1.52 7.62
N ARG A 129 -8.77 -1.62 6.75
CA ARG A 129 -9.46 -0.48 6.16
C ARG A 129 -10.97 -0.69 6.27
N LYS A 130 -11.66 0.31 6.81
CA LYS A 130 -13.12 0.33 6.94
C LYS A 130 -13.67 1.59 6.32
N LEU A 131 -14.78 1.49 5.64
CA LEU A 131 -15.49 2.64 5.07
C LEU A 131 -16.94 2.31 4.76
N ILE A 132 -17.70 3.36 4.53
CA ILE A 132 -19.00 3.27 3.87
C ILE A 132 -18.86 3.94 2.51
N TRP A 133 -19.17 3.19 1.46
CA TRP A 133 -19.18 3.68 0.09
C TRP A 133 -20.59 3.78 -0.43
N THR A 134 -20.93 4.96 -0.95
CA THR A 134 -22.17 5.17 -1.70
C THR A 134 -21.82 5.30 -3.17
N SER A 135 -22.28 4.34 -3.95
CA SER A 135 -22.01 4.27 -5.40
C SER A 135 -22.64 5.44 -6.16
N PRO A 136 -22.22 5.73 -7.41
CA PRO A 136 -22.84 6.73 -8.27
C PRO A 136 -24.35 6.55 -8.46
N LYS A 137 -24.85 5.31 -8.41
CA LYS A 137 -26.30 4.99 -8.48
C LYS A 137 -26.98 5.03 -7.11
N GLY A 138 -26.28 5.48 -6.05
CA GLY A 138 -26.86 5.67 -4.72
C GLY A 138 -26.92 4.42 -3.84
N LYS A 139 -26.23 3.33 -4.20
CA LYS A 139 -26.18 2.12 -3.35
C LYS A 139 -25.15 2.30 -2.26
N LYS A 140 -25.58 2.15 -1.01
CA LYS A 140 -24.71 2.30 0.17
C LYS A 140 -24.23 0.94 0.65
N THR A 141 -22.90 0.79 0.75
CA THR A 141 -22.25 -0.46 1.12
C THR A 141 -21.19 -0.21 2.20
N ARG A 142 -21.20 -1.00 3.25
CA ARG A 142 -20.11 -1.04 4.25
C ARG A 142 -19.05 -2.01 3.76
N ILE A 143 -17.81 -1.57 3.71
CA ILE A 143 -16.65 -2.35 3.23
C ILE A 143 -15.64 -2.44 4.36
N GLN A 144 -15.14 -3.63 4.60
CA GLN A 144 -14.03 -3.90 5.51
C GLN A 144 -13.01 -4.77 4.80
N ILE A 145 -11.76 -4.35 4.83
CA ILE A 145 -10.64 -5.03 4.18
C ILE A 145 -9.56 -5.25 5.22
N LEU A 146 -9.06 -6.47 5.29
CA LEU A 146 -7.93 -6.85 6.11
C LEU A 146 -6.81 -7.38 5.22
N ARG A 147 -5.58 -6.94 5.48
CA ARG A 147 -4.38 -7.44 4.82
C ARG A 147 -3.32 -7.80 5.84
N LEU A 148 -2.67 -8.94 5.62
CA LEU A 148 -1.51 -9.35 6.40
C LEU A 148 -0.48 -10.05 5.53
N VAL A 149 0.80 -9.97 5.94
CA VAL A 149 1.90 -10.75 5.39
C VAL A 149 2.40 -11.65 6.51
N SER A 150 2.27 -12.98 6.34
CA SER A 150 2.45 -13.94 7.42
C SER A 150 3.92 -14.08 7.85
N PHE A 151 4.22 -13.93 9.13
CA PHE A 151 5.52 -14.29 9.71
C PHE A 151 5.69 -15.81 9.88
N ALA A 152 4.61 -16.53 10.18
CA ALA A 152 4.66 -17.97 10.36
C ALA A 152 4.87 -18.72 9.04
N ARG A 153 4.38 -18.18 7.92
CA ARG A 153 4.53 -18.73 6.58
C ARG A 153 4.96 -17.61 5.63
N LYS A 154 6.27 -17.41 5.52
CA LYS A 154 6.88 -16.25 4.84
C LYS A 154 6.41 -16.00 3.40
N ASN A 155 5.91 -17.02 2.72
CA ASN A 155 5.45 -16.98 1.33
C ASN A 155 3.93 -16.76 1.19
N ILE A 156 3.24 -16.41 2.28
CA ILE A 156 1.79 -16.17 2.28
C ILE A 156 1.48 -14.73 2.61
N MET A 157 0.73 -14.08 1.74
CA MET A 157 -0.02 -12.86 1.97
C MET A 157 -1.51 -13.20 1.93
N LEU A 158 -2.30 -12.58 2.81
CA LEU A 158 -3.74 -12.77 2.89
C LEU A 158 -4.44 -11.42 2.78
N ILE A 159 -5.50 -11.39 1.99
CA ILE A 159 -6.44 -10.28 1.90
C ILE A 159 -7.83 -10.85 2.15
N SER A 160 -8.59 -10.18 3.02
CA SER A 160 -9.99 -10.49 3.32
C SER A 160 -10.86 -9.29 3.01
N TYR A 161 -11.90 -9.51 2.25
CA TYR A 161 -12.95 -8.55 1.98
C TYR A 161 -14.22 -8.95 2.72
#